data_bbce3374ba7bb3a8dee89390c920abe7
#
_entry.id   bbce3374ba7bb3a8dee89390c920abe7
#
_cell.length_a   1.000
_cell.length_b   1.000
_cell.length_c   1.000
_cell.angle_alpha   90.00
_cell.angle_beta   90.00
_cell.angle_gamma   90.00
#
_symmetry.space_group_name_H-M   'P 1'
#
loop_
_entity.id
_entity.type
_entity.pdbx_description
1 polymer ?
#
loop_
_entity_poly.entity_id
_entity_poly.type
_entity_poly.pdbx_seq_one_letter_code
_entity_poly.pdbx_strand_id
1 'polypeptide(L)'
;STTHRPAILCLVGPPGVGKTSLCRSIAESLGRKYVRVSLGGLHDESEIRGHRRTYVAAMCGRIMKGIIKSESNNPLFVLDEIDKVSGNNHNGDPQSALLELLDPEQNNTFHDNYLDFDYDLSQVFFIATANSLSGVPRPLLDRMELIEVEGYLTEEKKEIMRRHLVPKAMKDLSVDFTLKFTPAGSEYLIEHYTRESGVRQLTKCIDKIVRKEVV
;
A
#
# COMPACT_ATOMS: atom_id res chain seq x y z
N SER A 1 13.12 22.92 -7.25
CA SER A 1 12.95 21.56 -7.76
C SER A 1 12.11 20.79 -6.77
N THR A 2 10.85 20.62 -7.07
CA THR A 2 9.96 19.77 -6.32
C THR A 2 10.43 18.33 -6.53
N THR A 3 11.14 17.79 -5.56
CA THR A 3 11.39 16.36 -5.48
C THR A 3 10.04 15.68 -5.33
N HIS A 4 9.55 15.06 -6.40
CA HIS A 4 8.41 14.18 -6.33
C HIS A 4 8.76 13.03 -5.39
N ARG A 5 8.29 13.11 -4.15
CA ARG A 5 8.32 11.96 -3.26
C ARG A 5 7.35 10.93 -3.82
N PRO A 6 7.77 9.67 -4.02
CA PRO A 6 6.84 8.63 -4.45
C PRO A 6 5.71 8.52 -3.42
N ALA A 7 4.49 8.67 -3.88
CA ALA A 7 3.30 8.54 -3.06
C ALA A 7 2.86 7.07 -3.05
N ILE A 8 2.44 6.57 -1.91
CA ILE A 8 1.81 5.26 -1.86
C ILE A 8 0.38 5.34 -2.39
N LEU A 9 -0.09 4.25 -2.95
CA LEU A 9 -1.47 4.13 -3.39
C LEU A 9 -2.38 3.92 -2.17
N CYS A 10 -3.52 4.62 -2.15
CA CYS A 10 -4.57 4.39 -1.17
C CYS A 10 -5.90 4.18 -1.90
N LEU A 11 -6.46 2.99 -1.74
CA LEU A 11 -7.77 2.64 -2.29
C LEU A 11 -8.85 3.07 -1.31
N VAL A 12 -9.75 3.96 -1.72
CA VAL A 12 -10.80 4.53 -0.89
C VAL A 12 -12.16 4.12 -1.43
N GLY A 13 -12.98 3.54 -0.58
CA GLY A 13 -14.34 3.16 -0.97
C GLY A 13 -15.05 2.37 0.12
N PRO A 14 -16.35 2.13 -0.05
CA PRO A 14 -17.14 1.40 0.93
C PRO A 14 -16.57 0.01 1.24
N PRO A 15 -16.86 -0.55 2.42
CA PRO A 15 -16.46 -1.92 2.72
C PRO A 15 -17.13 -2.91 1.76
N GLY A 16 -16.45 -4.02 1.47
CA GLY A 16 -17.01 -5.09 0.65
C GLY A 16 -16.99 -4.86 -0.85
N VAL A 17 -16.37 -3.79 -1.36
CA VAL A 17 -16.29 -3.53 -2.81
C VAL A 17 -15.18 -4.31 -3.51
N GLY A 18 -14.24 -4.91 -2.76
CA GLY A 18 -13.17 -5.75 -3.31
C GLY A 18 -11.78 -5.11 -3.32
N LYS A 19 -11.53 -4.10 -2.49
CA LYS A 19 -10.24 -3.40 -2.41
C LYS A 19 -9.07 -4.34 -2.09
N THR A 20 -9.22 -5.19 -1.07
CA THR A 20 -8.17 -6.14 -0.69
C THR A 20 -7.96 -7.22 -1.74
N SER A 21 -9.02 -7.68 -2.37
CA SER A 21 -8.96 -8.64 -3.47
C SER A 21 -8.20 -8.06 -4.68
N LEU A 22 -8.40 -6.79 -4.98
CA LEU A 22 -7.63 -6.09 -6.01
C LEU A 22 -6.14 -6.06 -5.65
N CYS A 23 -5.80 -5.76 -4.40
CA CYS A 23 -4.41 -5.75 -3.95
C CYS A 23 -3.75 -7.13 -4.09
N ARG A 24 -4.46 -8.19 -3.76
CA ARG A 24 -3.99 -9.57 -3.97
C ARG A 24 -3.71 -9.86 -5.45
N SER A 25 -4.61 -9.44 -6.32
CA SER A 25 -4.45 -9.56 -7.77
C SER A 25 -3.23 -8.80 -8.29
N ILE A 26 -2.97 -7.62 -7.75
CA ILE A 26 -1.76 -6.83 -8.08
C ILE A 26 -0.50 -7.58 -7.63
N ALA A 27 -0.50 -8.14 -6.42
CA ALA A 27 0.63 -8.92 -5.92
C ALA A 27 0.95 -10.11 -6.83
N GLU A 28 -0.06 -10.85 -7.25
CA GLU A 28 0.08 -11.97 -8.18
C GLU A 28 0.70 -11.51 -9.51
N SER A 29 0.25 -10.39 -10.04
CA SER A 29 0.78 -9.82 -11.29
C SER A 29 2.24 -9.42 -11.20
N LEU A 30 2.65 -8.95 -10.03
CA LEU A 30 4.02 -8.52 -9.78
C LEU A 30 4.94 -9.69 -9.38
N GLY A 31 4.39 -10.89 -9.19
CA GLY A 31 5.14 -12.02 -8.66
C GLY A 31 5.62 -11.80 -7.24
N ARG A 32 4.89 -10.98 -6.47
CA ARG A 32 5.23 -10.65 -5.09
C ARG A 32 4.36 -11.41 -4.09
N LYS A 33 4.92 -11.72 -2.95
CA LYS A 33 4.15 -12.23 -1.83
C LYS A 33 3.16 -11.16 -1.36
N TYR A 34 2.00 -11.60 -0.89
CA TYR A 34 0.95 -10.73 -0.38
C TYR A 34 0.92 -10.78 1.14
N VAL A 35 0.97 -9.62 1.77
CA VAL A 35 0.83 -9.46 3.22
C VAL A 35 -0.27 -8.44 3.48
N ARG A 36 -1.14 -8.75 4.41
CA ARG A 36 -2.19 -7.82 4.85
C ARG A 36 -2.11 -7.63 6.35
N VAL A 37 -2.08 -6.38 6.78
CA VAL A 37 -2.19 -6.00 8.19
C VAL A 37 -3.37 -5.06 8.34
N SER A 38 -4.31 -5.40 9.21
CA SER A 38 -5.39 -4.50 9.58
C SER A 38 -4.92 -3.51 10.63
N LEU A 39 -5.14 -2.22 10.36
CA LEU A 39 -4.83 -1.13 11.28
C LEU A 39 -6.06 -0.72 12.11
N GLY A 40 -7.22 -1.30 11.83
CA GLY A 40 -8.43 -1.05 12.62
C GLY A 40 -8.24 -1.43 14.08
N GLY A 41 -8.60 -0.51 14.98
CA GLY A 41 -8.46 -0.75 16.43
C GLY A 41 -7.04 -0.61 16.98
N LEU A 42 -6.08 -0.19 16.17
CA LEU A 42 -4.70 0.00 16.59
C LEU A 42 -4.58 1.28 17.44
N HIS A 43 -4.11 1.15 18.66
CA HIS A 43 -4.04 2.24 19.63
C HIS A 43 -2.63 2.59 20.08
N ASP A 44 -1.69 1.67 19.92
CA ASP A 44 -0.36 1.74 20.51
C ASP A 44 0.70 1.65 19.43
N GLU A 45 1.68 2.53 19.48
CA GLU A 45 2.84 2.51 18.58
C GLU A 45 3.60 1.18 18.62
N SER A 46 3.64 0.51 19.78
CA SER A 46 4.30 -0.79 19.94
C SER A 46 3.66 -1.89 19.10
N GLU A 47 2.40 -1.78 18.73
CA GLU A 47 1.75 -2.72 17.80
C GLU A 47 2.35 -2.66 16.41
N ILE A 48 2.92 -1.52 16.02
CA ILE A 48 3.63 -1.34 14.73
C ILE A 48 5.11 -1.69 14.88
N ARG A 49 5.80 -1.12 15.90
CA ARG A 49 7.25 -1.21 16.08
C ARG A 49 7.71 -2.33 17.02
N GLY A 50 6.80 -3.04 17.68
CA GLY A 50 7.12 -4.05 18.66
C GLY A 50 7.37 -3.50 20.08
N HIS A 51 7.30 -4.40 21.04
CA HIS A 51 7.56 -4.11 22.45
C HIS A 51 9.05 -4.26 22.75
N ARG A 52 9.55 -3.49 23.72
CA ARG A 52 10.88 -3.75 24.28
C ARG A 52 10.90 -5.14 24.93
N ARG A 53 12.01 -5.87 24.80
CA ARG A 53 12.13 -7.26 25.29
C ARG A 53 11.92 -7.39 26.81
N THR A 54 12.11 -6.31 27.56
CA THR A 54 11.88 -6.26 29.01
C THR A 54 10.40 -6.19 29.38
N TYR A 55 9.52 -6.03 28.41
CA TYR A 55 8.09 -5.94 28.64
C TYR A 55 7.46 -7.32 28.82
N VAL A 56 6.48 -7.43 29.72
CA VAL A 56 5.72 -8.69 29.89
C VAL A 56 4.96 -9.01 28.61
N ALA A 57 5.04 -10.26 28.14
CA ALA A 57 4.46 -10.70 26.89
C ALA A 57 4.93 -9.89 25.65
N ALA A 58 6.19 -9.50 25.66
CA ALA A 58 6.77 -8.75 24.54
C ALA A 58 6.73 -9.54 23.25
N MET A 59 6.42 -8.84 22.14
CA MET A 59 6.38 -9.41 20.79
C MET A 59 6.83 -8.37 19.77
N CYS A 60 7.26 -8.82 18.60
CA CYS A 60 7.56 -7.91 17.48
C CYS A 60 6.28 -7.24 16.98
N GLY A 61 6.44 -6.09 16.34
CA GLY A 61 5.33 -5.35 15.78
C GLY A 61 4.71 -6.05 14.56
N ARG A 62 3.54 -5.60 14.18
CA ARG A 62 2.76 -6.18 13.07
C ARG A 62 3.49 -6.09 11.74
N ILE A 63 4.31 -5.04 11.54
CA ILE A 63 5.04 -4.87 10.29
C ILE A 63 6.08 -5.98 10.12
N MET A 64 6.97 -6.14 11.11
CA MET A 64 7.99 -7.18 11.03
C MET A 64 7.41 -8.58 11.10
N LYS A 65 6.32 -8.77 11.86
CA LYS A 65 5.59 -10.04 11.86
C LYS A 65 5.08 -10.40 10.46
N GLY A 66 4.53 -9.43 9.73
CA GLY A 66 4.09 -9.63 8.34
C GLY A 66 5.24 -9.93 7.39
N ILE A 67 6.36 -9.24 7.50
CA ILE A 67 7.56 -9.48 6.70
C ILE A 67 8.10 -10.90 6.93
N ILE A 68 8.24 -11.29 8.19
CA ILE A 68 8.73 -12.64 8.56
C ILE A 68 7.80 -13.72 8.01
N LYS A 69 6.50 -13.54 8.17
CA LYS A 69 5.51 -14.48 7.66
C LYS A 69 5.53 -14.61 6.15
N SER A 70 5.82 -13.55 5.43
CA SER A 70 5.90 -13.55 3.96
C SER A 70 7.12 -14.29 3.43
N GLU A 71 8.15 -14.43 4.23
CA GLU A 71 9.46 -14.97 3.82
C GLU A 71 10.04 -14.21 2.61
N SER A 72 9.78 -12.90 2.54
CA SER A 72 10.19 -12.03 1.44
C SER A 72 10.60 -10.66 1.96
N ASN A 73 11.58 -10.04 1.32
CA ASN A 73 11.98 -8.66 1.61
C ASN A 73 11.29 -7.63 0.71
N ASN A 74 10.54 -8.10 -0.29
CA ASN A 74 9.85 -7.25 -1.25
C ASN A 74 8.37 -7.61 -1.46
N PRO A 75 7.61 -7.96 -0.41
CA PRO A 75 6.20 -8.28 -0.58
C PRO A 75 5.39 -7.04 -0.98
N LEU A 76 4.21 -7.28 -1.54
CA LEU A 76 3.16 -6.28 -1.55
C LEU A 76 2.47 -6.31 -0.19
N PHE A 77 2.50 -5.19 0.51
CA PHE A 77 2.06 -5.07 1.90
C PHE A 77 0.85 -4.15 1.98
N VAL A 78 -0.30 -4.69 2.34
CA VAL A 78 -1.54 -3.92 2.48
C VAL A 78 -1.70 -3.46 3.90
N LEU A 79 -1.78 -2.14 4.07
CA LEU A 79 -2.15 -1.47 5.31
C LEU A 79 -3.65 -1.20 5.27
N ASP A 80 -4.43 -2.15 5.78
CA ASP A 80 -5.88 -2.13 5.66
C ASP A 80 -6.50 -1.26 6.76
N GLU A 81 -7.56 -0.54 6.42
CA GLU A 81 -8.29 0.34 7.33
C GLU A 81 -7.43 1.46 7.96
N ILE A 82 -6.64 2.14 7.15
CA ILE A 82 -5.75 3.21 7.62
C ILE A 82 -6.52 4.41 8.21
N ASP A 83 -7.78 4.58 7.84
CA ASP A 83 -8.68 5.59 8.36
C ASP A 83 -9.17 5.31 9.80
N LYS A 84 -8.90 4.12 10.31
CA LYS A 84 -9.35 3.70 11.66
C LYS A 84 -8.22 3.64 12.68
N VAL A 85 -7.08 4.23 12.38
CA VAL A 85 -5.97 4.32 13.32
C VAL A 85 -6.29 5.41 14.32
N SER A 86 -6.26 5.05 15.62
CA SER A 86 -6.49 6.01 16.70
C SER A 86 -5.32 6.98 16.82
N GLY A 87 -5.64 8.26 17.09
CA GLY A 87 -4.62 9.26 17.38
C GLY A 87 -4.03 9.14 18.78
N ASN A 88 -3.23 10.10 19.15
CA ASN A 88 -2.44 10.19 20.36
C ASN A 88 -3.06 9.56 21.61
N ASN A 89 -2.36 8.61 22.19
CA ASN A 89 -2.59 8.15 23.52
C ASN A 89 -1.27 8.06 24.31
N HIS A 90 -1.34 7.67 25.57
CA HIS A 90 -0.19 7.69 26.48
C HIS A 90 0.99 6.77 26.09
N ASN A 91 0.79 5.88 25.12
CA ASN A 91 1.75 4.83 24.74
C ASN A 91 2.41 5.11 23.37
N GLY A 92 2.47 6.37 22.95
CA GLY A 92 3.05 6.76 21.68
C GLY A 92 2.00 7.02 20.61
N ASP A 93 2.48 7.38 19.43
CA ASP A 93 1.65 7.76 18.30
C ASP A 93 1.82 6.78 17.14
N PRO A 94 0.84 5.89 16.91
CA PRO A 94 0.92 4.97 15.79
C PRO A 94 0.98 5.67 14.44
N GLN A 95 0.44 6.88 14.30
CA GLN A 95 0.52 7.65 13.06
C GLN A 95 1.96 8.05 12.74
N SER A 96 2.74 8.38 13.76
CA SER A 96 4.16 8.71 13.62
C SER A 96 4.95 7.52 13.08
N ALA A 97 4.68 6.33 13.57
CA ALA A 97 5.29 5.10 13.07
C ALA A 97 4.90 4.82 11.61
N LEU A 98 3.65 5.07 11.25
CA LEU A 98 3.19 4.90 9.88
C LEU A 98 3.84 5.92 8.93
N LEU A 99 4.04 7.15 9.37
CA LEU A 99 4.74 8.17 8.57
C LEU A 99 6.17 7.75 8.26
N GLU A 100 6.90 7.22 9.24
CA GLU A 100 8.24 6.70 9.02
C GLU A 100 8.25 5.50 8.07
N LEU A 101 7.32 4.58 8.25
CA LEU A 101 7.15 3.41 7.40
C LEU A 101 6.94 3.76 5.93
N LEU A 102 6.18 4.81 5.68
CA LEU A 102 5.80 5.25 4.35
C LEU A 102 6.76 6.28 3.74
N ASP A 103 7.78 6.70 4.49
CA ASP A 103 8.78 7.63 4.00
C ASP A 103 9.96 6.88 3.37
N PRO A 104 10.18 7.01 2.04
CA PRO A 104 11.30 6.32 1.38
C PRO A 104 12.67 6.71 1.92
N GLU A 105 12.79 7.88 2.55
CA GLU A 105 14.06 8.34 3.15
C GLU A 105 14.32 7.71 4.52
N GLN A 106 13.30 7.16 5.18
CA GLN A 106 13.39 6.61 6.54
C GLN A 106 13.15 5.10 6.60
N ASN A 107 12.39 4.54 5.66
CA ASN A 107 11.94 3.15 5.76
C ASN A 107 13.03 2.11 5.51
N ASN A 108 14.20 2.52 5.02
CA ASN A 108 15.36 1.64 4.89
C ASN A 108 16.02 1.31 6.24
N THR A 109 15.67 2.03 7.28
CA THR A 109 16.17 1.83 8.64
C THR A 109 15.00 1.72 9.64
N PHE A 110 13.97 0.99 9.25
CA PHE A 110 12.82 0.75 10.13
C PHE A 110 13.25 -0.11 11.32
N HIS A 111 13.05 0.40 12.51
CA HIS A 111 13.45 -0.28 13.74
C HIS A 111 12.28 -0.95 14.44
N ASP A 112 12.37 -2.26 14.66
CA ASP A 112 11.46 -2.99 15.53
C ASP A 112 12.09 -3.13 16.91
N ASN A 113 11.40 -2.69 17.95
CA ASN A 113 11.94 -2.63 19.31
C ASN A 113 12.14 -4.01 19.95
N TYR A 114 11.36 -5.01 19.53
CA TYR A 114 11.50 -6.36 20.04
C TYR A 114 12.67 -7.09 19.38
N LEU A 115 12.79 -6.99 18.05
CA LEU A 115 13.90 -7.59 17.31
C LEU A 115 15.19 -6.82 17.51
N ASP A 116 15.09 -5.54 17.85
CA ASP A 116 16.19 -4.64 18.18
C ASP A 116 17.24 -4.55 17.08
N PHE A 117 16.78 -4.45 15.84
CA PHE A 117 17.63 -4.15 14.67
C PHE A 117 16.85 -3.33 13.65
N ASP A 118 17.59 -2.65 12.78
CA ASP A 118 17.01 -1.90 11.67
C ASP A 118 16.82 -2.83 10.48
N TYR A 119 15.65 -2.71 9.86
CA TYR A 119 15.30 -3.49 8.69
C TYR A 119 15.01 -2.58 7.50
N ASP A 120 15.51 -2.94 6.34
CA ASP A 120 15.31 -2.20 5.11
C ASP A 120 13.98 -2.59 4.48
N LEU A 121 12.99 -1.67 4.55
CA LEU A 121 11.67 -1.83 3.94
C LEU A 121 11.55 -1.13 2.57
N SER A 122 12.65 -0.60 2.03
CA SER A 122 12.61 0.17 0.78
C SER A 122 12.13 -0.62 -0.44
N GLN A 123 12.22 -1.96 -0.39
CA GLN A 123 11.76 -2.84 -1.47
C GLN A 123 10.32 -3.33 -1.28
N VAL A 124 9.70 -3.01 -0.17
CA VAL A 124 8.30 -3.36 0.11
C VAL A 124 7.39 -2.43 -0.66
N PHE A 125 6.39 -3.00 -1.31
CA PHE A 125 5.36 -2.22 -1.99
C PHE A 125 4.15 -2.06 -1.06
N PHE A 126 3.98 -0.86 -0.51
CA PHE A 126 2.86 -0.56 0.38
C PHE A 126 1.65 -0.05 -0.39
N ILE A 127 0.48 -0.61 -0.09
CA ILE A 127 -0.82 -0.09 -0.51
C ILE A 127 -1.68 0.09 0.74
N ALA A 128 -2.28 1.25 0.90
CA ALA A 128 -3.24 1.49 1.98
C ALA A 128 -4.67 1.32 1.46
N THR A 129 -5.59 0.95 2.34
CA THR A 129 -7.03 0.98 2.08
C THR A 129 -7.73 1.82 3.14
N ALA A 130 -8.82 2.47 2.76
CA ALA A 130 -9.67 3.25 3.66
C ALA A 130 -11.12 3.16 3.19
N ASN A 131 -12.06 3.25 4.12
CA ASN A 131 -13.47 3.37 3.77
C ASN A 131 -13.84 4.82 3.46
N SER A 132 -13.21 5.75 4.16
CA SER A 132 -13.42 7.18 4.06
C SER A 132 -12.14 7.93 4.36
N LEU A 133 -11.95 9.10 3.75
CA LEU A 133 -10.78 9.94 4.02
C LEU A 133 -10.89 10.75 5.31
N SER A 134 -12.08 10.88 5.85
CA SER A 134 -12.34 11.74 7.01
C SER A 134 -11.57 11.32 8.28
N GLY A 135 -11.23 10.05 8.39
CA GLY A 135 -10.45 9.52 9.52
C GLY A 135 -8.95 9.50 9.30
N VAL A 136 -8.47 9.88 8.12
CA VAL A 136 -7.04 9.83 7.79
C VAL A 136 -6.38 11.17 8.10
N PRO A 137 -5.33 11.18 8.94
CA PRO A 137 -4.61 12.41 9.25
C PRO A 137 -3.98 13.05 8.02
N ARG A 138 -3.97 14.37 7.99
CA ARG A 138 -3.42 15.14 6.87
C ARG A 138 -2.00 14.76 6.47
N PRO A 139 -1.07 14.57 7.41
CA PRO A 139 0.29 14.17 7.05
C PRO A 139 0.36 12.83 6.30
N LEU A 140 -0.52 11.88 6.61
CA LEU A 140 -0.61 10.61 5.88
C LEU A 140 -1.24 10.82 4.50
N LEU A 141 -2.30 11.62 4.40
CA LEU A 141 -2.94 11.94 3.13
C LEU A 141 -1.97 12.57 2.13
N ASP A 142 -1.10 13.45 2.60
CA ASP A 142 -0.12 14.14 1.75
C ASP A 142 0.90 13.18 1.11
N ARG A 143 1.05 11.98 1.65
CA ARG A 143 1.94 10.93 1.13
C ARG A 143 1.23 9.90 0.27
N MET A 144 -0.07 10.06 0.06
CA MET A 144 -0.89 9.08 -0.63
C MET A 144 -1.37 9.59 -1.98
N GLU A 145 -1.39 8.70 -2.94
CA GLU A 145 -2.14 8.86 -4.16
C GLU A 145 -3.49 8.17 -3.98
N LEU A 146 -4.56 8.96 -3.97
CA LEU A 146 -5.89 8.48 -3.66
C LEU A 146 -6.58 7.94 -4.91
N ILE A 147 -7.12 6.75 -4.77
CA ILE A 147 -7.87 6.08 -5.82
C ILE A 147 -9.25 5.76 -5.26
N GLU A 148 -10.27 6.46 -5.75
CA GLU A 148 -11.64 6.19 -5.34
C GLU A 148 -12.20 4.96 -6.05
N VAL A 149 -12.75 4.05 -5.26
CA VAL A 149 -13.44 2.88 -5.75
C VAL A 149 -14.94 3.08 -5.51
N GLU A 150 -15.65 3.45 -6.57
CA GLU A 150 -17.09 3.65 -6.54
C GLU A 150 -17.80 2.36 -6.94
N GLY A 151 -18.44 1.72 -5.99
CA GLY A 151 -19.21 0.51 -6.24
C GLY A 151 -18.38 -0.76 -6.29
N TYR A 152 -19.05 -1.87 -6.52
CA TYR A 152 -18.50 -3.21 -6.47
C TYR A 152 -17.48 -3.47 -7.60
N LEU A 153 -16.33 -4.04 -7.26
CA LEU A 153 -15.30 -4.43 -8.22
C LEU A 153 -15.57 -5.86 -8.71
N THR A 154 -16.04 -5.98 -9.95
CA THR A 154 -16.13 -7.26 -10.64
C THR A 154 -14.73 -7.74 -11.02
N GLU A 155 -14.57 -9.02 -11.34
CA GLU A 155 -13.30 -9.58 -11.79
C GLU A 155 -12.74 -8.83 -13.01
N GLU A 156 -13.62 -8.45 -13.94
CA GLU A 156 -13.26 -7.68 -15.12
C GLU A 156 -12.72 -6.28 -14.75
N LYS A 157 -13.41 -5.57 -13.87
CA LYS A 157 -12.97 -4.26 -13.37
C LYS A 157 -11.65 -4.35 -12.61
N LYS A 158 -11.48 -5.37 -11.78
CA LYS A 158 -10.22 -5.61 -11.06
C LYS A 158 -9.06 -5.82 -12.01
N GLU A 159 -9.27 -6.59 -13.07
CA GLU A 159 -8.23 -6.84 -14.07
C GLU A 159 -7.80 -5.56 -14.77
N ILE A 160 -8.75 -4.72 -15.13
CA ILE A 160 -8.47 -3.44 -15.79
C ILE A 160 -7.75 -2.48 -14.86
N MET A 161 -8.20 -2.36 -13.61
CA MET A 161 -7.51 -1.54 -12.60
C MET A 161 -6.11 -2.05 -12.33
N ARG A 162 -5.92 -3.35 -12.21
CA ARG A 162 -4.61 -3.96 -12.04
C ARG A 162 -3.65 -3.59 -13.16
N ARG A 163 -4.08 -3.70 -14.41
CA ARG A 163 -3.28 -3.35 -15.59
C ARG A 163 -2.89 -1.86 -15.62
N HIS A 164 -3.74 -1.01 -15.10
CA HIS A 164 -3.50 0.42 -15.01
C HIS A 164 -2.58 0.78 -13.84
N LEU A 165 -2.80 0.16 -12.67
CA LEU A 165 -2.10 0.51 -11.44
C LEU A 165 -0.70 -0.08 -11.33
N VAL A 166 -0.45 -1.25 -11.92
CA VAL A 166 0.85 -1.91 -11.85
C VAL A 166 1.98 -1.06 -12.44
N PRO A 167 1.88 -0.53 -13.66
CA PRO A 167 2.94 0.31 -14.22
C PRO A 167 3.20 1.56 -13.38
N LYS A 168 2.14 2.16 -12.86
CA LYS A 168 2.23 3.36 -12.04
C LYS A 168 2.92 3.09 -10.71
N ALA A 169 2.55 2.00 -10.05
CA ALA A 169 3.15 1.59 -8.81
C ALA A 169 4.65 1.26 -8.95
N MET A 170 5.02 0.58 -10.02
CA MET A 170 6.41 0.24 -10.30
C MET A 170 7.25 1.48 -10.59
N LYS A 171 6.70 2.47 -11.25
CA LYS A 171 7.37 3.76 -11.50
C LYS A 171 7.63 4.49 -10.18
N ASP A 172 6.67 4.50 -9.27
CA ASP A 172 6.77 5.19 -7.99
C ASP A 172 7.80 4.54 -7.05
N LEU A 173 8.05 3.24 -7.21
CA LEU A 173 9.05 2.52 -6.42
C LEU A 173 10.49 2.69 -6.92
N SER A 174 10.70 3.42 -8.02
CA SER A 174 12.00 3.51 -8.69
C SER A 174 12.62 2.13 -8.97
N VAL A 175 11.81 1.09 -9.02
CA VAL A 175 12.25 -0.25 -9.41
C VAL A 175 12.48 -0.24 -10.90
N ASP A 176 13.63 -0.75 -11.33
CA ASP A 176 13.92 -0.88 -12.73
C ASP A 176 12.92 -1.85 -13.37
N PHE A 177 11.98 -1.28 -14.10
CA PHE A 177 10.89 -1.98 -14.76
C PHE A 177 11.39 -3.06 -15.73
N THR A 178 12.60 -2.86 -16.25
CA THR A 178 13.22 -3.77 -17.23
C THR A 178 13.70 -5.08 -16.60
N LEU A 179 13.91 -5.12 -15.27
CA LEU A 179 14.43 -6.28 -14.58
C LEU A 179 13.34 -7.28 -14.12
N LYS A 180 12.10 -6.84 -13.94
CA LYS A 180 11.01 -7.69 -13.40
C LYS A 180 9.94 -8.04 -14.42
N PHE A 181 9.76 -7.20 -15.43
CA PHE A 181 8.92 -7.50 -16.58
C PHE A 181 9.80 -7.52 -17.79
N THR A 182 9.72 -8.59 -18.58
CA THR A 182 10.32 -8.53 -19.92
C THR A 182 9.70 -7.33 -20.65
N PRO A 183 10.47 -6.58 -21.43
CA PRO A 183 9.91 -5.46 -22.19
C PRO A 183 8.65 -5.84 -22.98
N ALA A 184 8.60 -7.07 -23.46
CA ALA A 184 7.43 -7.64 -24.13
C ALA A 184 6.20 -7.75 -23.18
N GLY A 185 6.39 -7.99 -21.89
CA GLY A 185 5.30 -8.08 -20.92
C GLY A 185 4.70 -6.73 -20.58
N SER A 186 5.52 -5.69 -20.42
CA SER A 186 5.03 -4.34 -20.14
C SER A 186 4.39 -3.71 -21.39
N GLU A 187 4.94 -3.90 -22.56
CA GLU A 187 4.32 -3.48 -23.82
C GLU A 187 3.00 -4.21 -24.08
N TYR A 188 2.93 -5.50 -23.79
CA TYR A 188 1.70 -6.28 -23.87
C TYR A 188 0.60 -5.74 -22.95
N LEU A 189 0.93 -5.38 -21.71
CA LEU A 189 -0.01 -4.79 -20.79
C LEU A 189 -0.54 -3.44 -21.27
N ILE A 190 0.34 -2.58 -21.79
CA ILE A 190 -0.02 -1.26 -22.30
C ILE A 190 -0.82 -1.39 -23.62
N GLU A 191 -0.38 -2.23 -24.55
CA GLU A 191 -1.06 -2.45 -25.83
C GLU A 191 -2.43 -3.13 -25.65
N HIS A 192 -2.52 -4.13 -24.77
CA HIS A 192 -3.79 -4.82 -24.51
C HIS A 192 -4.80 -3.89 -23.85
N TYR A 193 -4.33 -3.00 -23.01
CA TYR A 193 -5.14 -1.97 -22.37
C TYR A 193 -5.68 -0.95 -23.37
N THR A 194 -4.92 -0.61 -24.43
CA THR A 194 -5.30 0.39 -25.43
C THR A 194 -6.07 -0.18 -26.62
N ARG A 195 -5.96 -1.47 -26.92
CA ARG A 195 -6.53 -2.09 -28.13
C ARG A 195 -7.98 -2.56 -28.04
N GLU A 196 -8.46 -2.88 -26.87
CA GLU A 196 -9.83 -3.37 -26.73
C GLU A 196 -10.82 -2.20 -26.69
N SER A 197 -11.64 -2.06 -27.74
CA SER A 197 -12.65 -0.99 -27.83
C SER A 197 -13.71 -1.02 -26.73
N GLY A 198 -14.03 -2.21 -26.18
CA GLY A 198 -14.87 -2.37 -25.01
C GLY A 198 -14.22 -1.90 -23.72
N VAL A 199 -12.89 -1.85 -23.68
CA VAL A 199 -12.08 -1.38 -22.56
C VAL A 199 -12.03 0.15 -22.50
N ARG A 200 -12.31 0.87 -23.61
CA ARG A 200 -12.28 2.34 -23.63
C ARG A 200 -13.30 2.98 -22.70
N GLN A 201 -14.49 2.43 -22.58
CA GLN A 201 -15.50 2.93 -21.64
C GLN A 201 -15.13 2.60 -20.20
N LEU A 202 -14.59 1.41 -19.97
CA LEU A 202 -14.06 1.00 -18.67
C LEU A 202 -12.82 1.81 -18.31
N THR A 203 -11.94 2.13 -19.26
CA THR A 203 -10.81 3.04 -19.05
C THR A 203 -11.27 4.42 -18.61
N LYS A 204 -12.33 4.97 -19.22
CA LYS A 204 -12.91 6.24 -18.80
C LYS A 204 -13.50 6.16 -17.38
N CYS A 205 -14.08 5.03 -17.02
CA CYS A 205 -14.57 4.79 -15.67
C CYS A 205 -13.42 4.68 -14.67
N ILE A 206 -12.32 4.01 -15.06
CA ILE A 206 -11.12 3.90 -14.24
C ILE A 206 -10.45 5.25 -14.08
N ASP A 207 -10.33 6.05 -15.12
CA ASP A 207 -9.80 7.40 -15.05
C ASP A 207 -10.63 8.28 -14.08
N LYS A 208 -11.92 8.04 -13.99
CA LYS A 208 -12.78 8.66 -12.98
C LYS A 208 -12.57 8.08 -11.58
N ILE A 209 -12.32 6.76 -11.48
CA ILE A 209 -12.09 6.03 -10.23
C ILE A 209 -10.69 6.35 -9.68
N VAL A 210 -9.71 6.54 -10.57
CA VAL A 210 -8.29 6.82 -10.29
C VAL A 210 -8.03 8.32 -10.21
N ARG A 211 -9.07 9.13 -10.18
CA ARG A 211 -8.91 10.57 -10.16
C ARG A 211 -8.17 11.00 -8.89
N LYS A 212 -7.04 11.68 -9.09
CA LYS A 212 -6.40 12.44 -8.03
C LYS A 212 -7.36 13.54 -7.57
N GLU A 213 -8.07 13.30 -6.50
CA GLU A 213 -8.68 14.40 -5.80
C GLU A 213 -7.63 14.98 -4.86
N VAL A 214 -7.00 16.02 -5.34
CA VAL A 214 -6.23 16.91 -4.48
C VAL A 214 -7.26 17.75 -3.76
N VAL A 215 -7.55 17.38 -2.54
CA VAL A 215 -8.30 18.22 -1.62
C VAL A 215 -7.32 19.04 -0.81
#